data_040379a913c6ae2cbba650ba588e0308
#
_entry.id   040379a913c6ae2cbba650ba588e0308
#
_cell.length_a   1.000
_cell.length_b   1.000
_cell.length_c   1.000
_cell.angle_alpha   90.00
_cell.angle_beta   90.00
_cell.angle_gamma   90.00
#
_symmetry.space_group_name_H-M   'P 1'
#
loop_
_entity.id
_entity.type
_entity.pdbx_description
1 polymer ?
#
loop_
_entity_poly.entity_id
_entity_poly.type
_entity_poly.pdbx_seq_one_letter_code
_entity_poly.pdbx_strand_id
1 'polypeptide(L)'
;RSDGIPANEETSPGGMIECPYVLTKRMAESAVLAQVERGLDAVIVNPVYMIGPWDWKPSSGRMLLEVGDGKGLLAPPGANDFVDVRDVVSGIEAAHERGQTGRRYILGGHALTYFDAWKIFAKVTNRRPPIGNAPPLAVRAAGRLGDFAGLFLKREPPVNSASAAMSMLRHNFSCQRAFDELGYKIRPLEVAATDAWAWFCENGYVK
;
A
#
# COMPACT_ATOMS: atom_id res chain seq x y z
N ARG A 1 -14.62 -3.06 -3.20
CA ARG A 1 -16.07 -3.39 -3.17
C ARG A 1 -16.88 -2.14 -3.51
N SER A 2 -17.95 -2.32 -4.25
CA SER A 2 -18.87 -1.22 -4.63
C SER A 2 -19.90 -0.86 -3.54
N ASP A 3 -20.05 -1.74 -2.55
CA ASP A 3 -21.00 -1.60 -1.43
C ASP A 3 -20.46 -0.76 -0.26
N GLY A 4 -19.21 -0.27 -0.34
CA GLY A 4 -18.58 0.52 0.71
C GLY A 4 -18.14 -0.27 1.96
N ILE A 5 -18.42 -1.57 2.02
CA ILE A 5 -18.02 -2.41 3.15
C ILE A 5 -16.53 -2.75 3.02
N PRO A 6 -15.73 -2.59 4.09
CA PRO A 6 -14.32 -3.01 4.05
C PRO A 6 -14.18 -4.49 3.69
N ALA A 7 -13.21 -4.80 2.83
CA ALA A 7 -12.88 -6.18 2.53
C ALA A 7 -12.14 -6.81 3.72
N ASN A 8 -12.43 -8.06 4.01
CA ASN A 8 -11.76 -8.86 5.04
C ASN A 8 -11.17 -10.13 4.42
N GLU A 9 -10.60 -10.98 5.26
CA GLU A 9 -9.93 -12.22 4.86
C GLU A 9 -10.86 -13.24 4.21
N GLU A 10 -12.18 -13.12 4.41
CA GLU A 10 -13.21 -13.98 3.81
C GLU A 10 -13.78 -13.38 2.52
N THR A 11 -13.40 -12.16 2.18
CA THR A 11 -13.91 -11.49 0.99
C THR A 11 -13.35 -12.17 -0.26
N SER A 12 -14.22 -12.70 -1.09
CA SER A 12 -13.83 -13.22 -2.39
C SER A 12 -13.20 -12.12 -3.25
N PRO A 13 -12.12 -12.44 -3.96
CA PRO A 13 -11.51 -11.51 -4.88
C PRO A 13 -12.51 -11.09 -5.96
N GLY A 14 -12.92 -9.82 -5.96
CA GLY A 14 -13.83 -9.24 -6.96
C GLY A 14 -13.22 -9.10 -8.34
N GLY A 15 -13.98 -8.57 -9.31
CA GLY A 15 -13.53 -8.26 -10.68
C GLY A 15 -12.25 -7.44 -10.67
N MET A 16 -11.17 -7.97 -11.23
CA MET A 16 -9.82 -7.56 -10.87
C MET A 16 -9.02 -7.10 -12.05
N ILE A 17 -8.13 -6.16 -11.76
CA ILE A 17 -6.99 -5.92 -12.62
C ILE A 17 -6.14 -7.20 -12.56
N GLU A 18 -6.16 -7.96 -13.64
CA GLU A 18 -5.25 -9.09 -13.83
C GLU A 18 -3.86 -8.54 -14.10
N CYS A 19 -3.09 -8.37 -13.04
CA CYS A 19 -1.68 -8.07 -13.20
C CYS A 19 -0.83 -9.23 -12.64
N PRO A 20 0.35 -9.47 -13.20
CA PRO A 20 1.22 -10.57 -12.78
C PRO A 20 1.51 -10.57 -11.27
N TYR A 21 1.64 -9.39 -10.68
CA TYR A 21 1.86 -9.24 -9.23
C TYR A 21 0.72 -9.86 -8.39
N VAL A 22 -0.53 -9.50 -8.70
CA VAL A 22 -1.69 -10.02 -7.96
C VAL A 22 -1.82 -11.52 -8.16
N LEU A 23 -1.63 -11.99 -9.40
CA LEU A 23 -1.71 -13.42 -9.72
C LEU A 23 -0.66 -14.22 -8.94
N THR A 24 0.60 -13.79 -8.96
CA THR A 24 1.69 -14.50 -8.25
C THR A 24 1.50 -14.51 -6.74
N LYS A 25 0.98 -13.41 -6.14
CA LYS A 25 0.67 -13.38 -4.71
C LYS A 25 -0.44 -14.37 -4.33
N ARG A 26 -1.49 -14.47 -5.15
CA ARG A 26 -2.56 -15.45 -4.95
C ARG A 26 -2.08 -16.89 -5.08
N MET A 27 -1.26 -17.16 -6.10
CA MET A 27 -0.67 -18.49 -6.29
C MET A 27 0.20 -18.87 -5.08
N ALA A 28 1.01 -17.95 -4.57
CA ALA A 28 1.82 -18.18 -3.38
C ALA A 28 0.97 -18.47 -2.14
N GLU A 29 -0.09 -17.71 -1.91
CA GLU A 29 -1.02 -17.92 -0.80
C GLU A 29 -1.71 -19.30 -0.91
N SER A 30 -2.22 -19.64 -2.10
CA SER A 30 -2.84 -20.94 -2.35
C SER A 30 -1.84 -22.10 -2.14
N ALA A 31 -0.59 -21.92 -2.55
CA ALA A 31 0.45 -22.93 -2.36
C ALA A 31 0.76 -23.16 -0.87
N VAL A 32 0.82 -22.10 -0.06
CA VAL A 32 0.99 -22.23 1.39
C VAL A 32 -0.18 -22.96 2.02
N LEU A 33 -1.42 -22.57 1.70
CA LEU A 33 -2.63 -23.23 2.24
C LEU A 33 -2.69 -24.73 1.88
N ALA A 34 -2.30 -25.10 0.67
CA ALA A 34 -2.22 -26.50 0.27
C ALA A 34 -1.15 -27.28 1.07
N GLN A 35 -0.09 -26.64 1.54
CA GLN A 35 0.87 -27.29 2.44
C GLN A 35 0.36 -27.35 3.88
N VAL A 36 -0.43 -26.36 4.32
CA VAL A 36 -1.10 -26.42 5.63
C VAL A 36 -2.01 -27.63 5.72
N GLU A 37 -2.77 -27.95 4.67
CA GLU A 37 -3.60 -29.17 4.60
C GLU A 37 -2.77 -30.47 4.72
N ARG A 38 -1.47 -30.39 4.44
CA ARG A 38 -0.51 -31.51 4.58
C ARG A 38 0.26 -31.48 5.89
N GLY A 39 -0.09 -30.59 6.81
CA GLY A 39 0.50 -30.52 8.14
C GLY A 39 1.56 -29.42 8.33
N LEU A 40 1.75 -28.52 7.38
CA LEU A 40 2.59 -27.34 7.60
C LEU A 40 1.95 -26.43 8.64
N ASP A 41 2.65 -26.10 9.70
CA ASP A 41 2.25 -25.04 10.63
C ASP A 41 2.67 -23.69 10.07
N ALA A 42 1.69 -22.95 9.54
CA ALA A 42 1.93 -21.63 8.94
C ALA A 42 0.70 -20.73 9.09
N VAL A 43 1.00 -19.44 9.24
CA VAL A 43 0.03 -18.34 9.17
C VAL A 43 0.39 -17.42 8.01
N ILE A 44 -0.61 -16.71 7.46
CA ILE A 44 -0.42 -15.79 6.35
C ILE A 44 -0.73 -14.37 6.84
N VAL A 45 0.18 -13.44 6.61
CA VAL A 45 -0.07 -12.02 6.86
C VAL A 45 -0.14 -11.25 5.55
N ASN A 46 -1.11 -10.36 5.45
CA ASN A 46 -1.38 -9.53 4.27
C ASN A 46 -1.23 -8.06 4.63
N PRO A 47 0.00 -7.51 4.62
CA PRO A 47 0.21 -6.09 4.84
C PRO A 47 -0.40 -5.25 3.72
N VAL A 48 -0.90 -4.07 4.09
CA VAL A 48 -1.40 -3.07 3.15
C VAL A 48 -0.29 -2.09 2.73
N TYR A 49 -0.60 -0.83 2.40
CA TYR A 49 0.37 0.15 1.91
C TYR A 49 1.24 0.70 3.04
N MET A 50 2.43 0.15 3.20
CA MET A 50 3.34 0.47 4.31
C MET A 50 4.06 1.80 4.12
N ILE A 51 4.11 2.63 5.18
CA ILE A 51 4.91 3.85 5.28
C ILE A 51 5.81 3.73 6.51
N GLY A 52 7.06 4.15 6.39
CA GLY A 52 7.96 4.15 7.54
C GLY A 52 9.42 4.29 7.13
N PRO A 53 10.34 4.33 8.10
CA PRO A 53 11.78 4.33 7.85
C PRO A 53 12.25 2.99 7.24
N TRP A 54 13.49 2.94 6.75
CA TRP A 54 14.17 1.78 6.17
C TRP A 54 13.70 1.36 4.76
N ASP A 55 12.99 2.25 4.04
CA ASP A 55 12.62 2.02 2.63
C ASP A 55 13.79 2.35 1.69
N TRP A 56 14.83 1.48 1.69
CA TRP A 56 16.06 1.63 0.90
C TRP A 56 15.86 1.62 -0.61
N LYS A 57 14.75 1.09 -1.08
CA LYS A 57 14.34 1.15 -2.48
C LYS A 57 12.91 1.68 -2.53
N PRO A 58 12.74 3.01 -2.41
CA PRO A 58 11.42 3.60 -2.21
C PRO A 58 10.38 3.05 -3.18
N SER A 59 9.42 2.32 -2.64
CA SER A 59 8.22 1.83 -3.33
C SER A 59 7.00 2.60 -2.83
N SER A 60 6.49 2.27 -1.67
CA SER A 60 5.40 3.03 -1.02
C SER A 60 5.88 4.39 -0.52
N GLY A 61 7.08 4.51 0.01
CA GLY A 61 7.68 5.77 0.43
C GLY A 61 7.96 6.76 -0.70
N ARG A 62 7.99 6.29 -1.98
CA ARG A 62 8.13 7.17 -3.14
C ARG A 62 7.07 8.26 -3.18
N MET A 63 5.83 7.94 -2.80
CA MET A 63 4.75 8.92 -2.77
C MET A 63 5.04 10.08 -1.80
N LEU A 64 5.60 9.77 -0.63
CA LEU A 64 6.04 10.78 0.34
C LEU A 64 7.18 11.65 -0.24
N LEU A 65 8.16 11.02 -0.91
CA LEU A 65 9.25 11.73 -1.58
C LEU A 65 8.75 12.65 -2.70
N GLU A 66 7.80 12.21 -3.53
CA GLU A 66 7.23 13.03 -4.60
C GLU A 66 6.49 14.26 -4.05
N VAL A 67 5.76 14.11 -2.97
CA VAL A 67 5.12 15.25 -2.28
C VAL A 67 6.20 16.18 -1.71
N GLY A 68 7.22 15.64 -1.07
CA GLY A 68 8.36 16.40 -0.51
C GLY A 68 9.17 17.14 -1.57
N ASP A 69 9.25 16.59 -2.79
CA ASP A 69 9.85 17.25 -3.96
C ASP A 69 8.97 18.36 -4.58
N GLY A 70 7.76 18.56 -4.03
CA GLY A 70 6.82 19.57 -4.55
C GLY A 70 6.04 19.11 -5.79
N LYS A 71 6.07 17.82 -6.14
CA LYS A 71 5.34 17.24 -7.28
C LYS A 71 3.88 16.89 -6.95
N GLY A 72 3.47 17.09 -5.70
CA GLY A 72 2.18 16.70 -5.16
C GLY A 72 1.00 17.65 -5.46
N LEU A 73 0.94 18.30 -6.64
CA LEU A 73 -0.10 19.27 -6.97
C LEU A 73 -1.49 18.63 -7.11
N LEU A 74 -1.57 17.46 -7.74
CA LEU A 74 -2.81 16.70 -7.93
C LEU A 74 -2.62 15.28 -7.41
N ALA A 75 -3.44 14.88 -6.47
CA ALA A 75 -3.41 13.52 -5.93
C ALA A 75 -4.08 12.52 -6.89
N PRO A 76 -3.68 11.25 -6.89
CA PRO A 76 -4.43 10.20 -7.59
C PRO A 76 -5.89 10.12 -7.11
N PRO A 77 -6.85 9.73 -7.97
CA PRO A 77 -8.28 9.79 -7.62
C PRO A 77 -8.78 8.64 -6.74
N GLY A 78 -7.96 7.63 -6.48
CA GLY A 78 -8.31 6.47 -5.67
C GLY A 78 -8.13 6.66 -4.17
N ALA A 79 -8.07 5.52 -3.48
CA ALA A 79 -7.84 5.43 -2.05
C ALA A 79 -7.00 4.19 -1.74
N ASN A 80 -6.28 4.23 -0.63
CA ASN A 80 -5.54 3.07 -0.14
C ASN A 80 -5.64 2.97 1.37
N ASP A 81 -5.22 1.85 1.90
CA ASP A 81 -5.10 1.61 3.32
C ASP A 81 -3.62 1.76 3.70
N PHE A 82 -3.31 2.74 4.55
CA PHE A 82 -1.95 3.11 4.91
C PHE A 82 -1.60 2.66 6.31
N VAL A 83 -0.45 2.02 6.48
CA VAL A 83 0.00 1.50 7.77
C VAL A 83 1.46 1.83 8.03
N ASP A 84 1.83 2.01 9.30
CA ASP A 84 3.23 2.11 9.71
C ASP A 84 3.92 0.76 9.58
N VAL A 85 5.10 0.72 8.95
CA VAL A 85 5.88 -0.52 8.78
C VAL A 85 6.19 -1.21 10.11
N ARG A 86 6.34 -0.46 11.20
CA ARG A 86 6.62 -1.00 12.55
C ARG A 86 5.40 -1.70 13.15
N ASP A 87 4.19 -1.24 12.81
CA ASP A 87 2.96 -1.92 13.22
C ASP A 87 2.82 -3.24 12.46
N VAL A 88 3.20 -3.25 11.18
CA VAL A 88 3.26 -4.49 10.40
C VAL A 88 4.26 -5.47 11.01
N VAL A 89 5.46 -5.03 11.39
CA VAL A 89 6.46 -5.89 12.06
C VAL A 89 5.88 -6.48 13.35
N SER A 90 5.30 -5.64 14.22
CA SER A 90 4.66 -6.11 15.44
C SER A 90 3.48 -7.07 15.16
N GLY A 91 2.74 -6.84 14.07
CA GLY A 91 1.69 -7.75 13.62
C GLY A 91 2.21 -9.10 13.13
N ILE A 92 3.36 -9.12 12.45
CA ILE A 92 4.03 -10.36 12.02
C ILE A 92 4.51 -11.15 13.23
N GLU A 93 5.17 -10.50 14.20
CA GLU A 93 5.61 -11.13 15.44
C GLU A 93 4.41 -11.71 16.21
N ALA A 94 3.34 -10.94 16.36
CA ALA A 94 2.12 -11.39 16.99
C ALA A 94 1.45 -12.57 16.26
N ALA A 95 1.47 -12.57 14.92
CA ALA A 95 0.95 -13.67 14.13
C ALA A 95 1.79 -14.94 14.29
N HIS A 96 3.12 -14.81 14.43
CA HIS A 96 3.99 -15.93 14.73
C HIS A 96 3.70 -16.55 16.11
N GLU A 97 3.47 -15.72 17.13
CA GLU A 97 3.25 -16.16 18.50
C GLU A 97 1.82 -16.68 18.78
N ARG A 98 0.82 -16.04 18.19
CA ARG A 98 -0.61 -16.22 18.54
C ARG A 98 -1.50 -16.59 17.36
N GLY A 99 -0.96 -16.54 16.13
CA GLY A 99 -1.74 -16.82 14.94
C GLY A 99 -2.16 -18.29 14.87
N GLN A 100 -3.33 -18.54 14.32
CA GLN A 100 -3.85 -19.90 14.13
C GLN A 100 -3.38 -20.44 12.77
N THR A 101 -2.87 -21.66 12.76
CA THR A 101 -2.42 -22.36 11.54
C THR A 101 -3.48 -22.31 10.44
N GLY A 102 -3.08 -21.95 9.23
CA GLY A 102 -3.94 -21.81 8.06
C GLY A 102 -4.75 -20.51 8.01
N ARG A 103 -4.66 -19.65 9.04
CA ARG A 103 -5.35 -18.36 9.02
C ARG A 103 -4.57 -17.28 8.27
N ARG A 104 -5.35 -16.36 7.72
CA ARG A 104 -4.87 -15.11 7.13
C ARG A 104 -5.19 -13.95 8.05
N TYR A 105 -4.29 -12.97 8.11
CA TYR A 105 -4.44 -11.75 8.89
C TYR A 105 -4.11 -10.53 8.03
N ILE A 106 -5.08 -9.67 7.79
CA ILE A 106 -4.84 -8.38 7.15
C ILE A 106 -4.22 -7.45 8.19
N LEU A 107 -3.01 -6.99 7.91
CA LEU A 107 -2.32 -5.99 8.73
C LEU A 107 -2.58 -4.61 8.11
N GLY A 108 -3.80 -4.12 8.32
CA GLY A 108 -4.31 -2.85 7.81
C GLY A 108 -3.94 -1.66 8.70
N GLY A 109 -4.37 -0.47 8.28
CA GLY A 109 -4.09 0.78 8.97
C GLY A 109 -5.22 1.79 8.80
N HIS A 110 -4.97 2.84 8.05
CA HIS A 110 -5.91 3.95 7.81
C HIS A 110 -6.38 3.95 6.36
N ALA A 111 -7.65 3.63 6.14
CA ALA A 111 -8.28 3.74 4.82
C ALA A 111 -8.50 5.23 4.48
N LEU A 112 -7.65 5.78 3.63
CA LEU A 112 -7.65 7.19 3.23
C LEU A 112 -7.68 7.34 1.71
N THR A 113 -8.30 8.42 1.21
CA THR A 113 -8.07 8.83 -0.16
C THR A 113 -6.60 9.25 -0.33
N TYR A 114 -6.06 9.09 -1.55
CA TYR A 114 -4.71 9.63 -1.81
C TYR A 114 -4.65 11.13 -1.55
N PHE A 115 -5.74 11.86 -1.78
CA PHE A 115 -5.83 13.29 -1.49
C PHE A 115 -5.62 13.58 0.00
N ASP A 116 -6.27 12.84 0.90
CA ASP A 116 -6.12 13.05 2.34
C ASP A 116 -4.75 12.58 2.85
N ALA A 117 -4.24 11.45 2.35
CA ALA A 117 -2.89 11.01 2.66
C ALA A 117 -1.84 12.03 2.20
N TRP A 118 -1.98 12.59 1.01
CA TRP A 118 -1.06 13.60 0.49
C TRP A 118 -1.11 14.93 1.24
N LYS A 119 -2.24 15.31 1.83
CA LYS A 119 -2.30 16.44 2.77
C LYS A 119 -1.44 16.18 4.00
N ILE A 120 -1.49 14.97 4.57
CA ILE A 120 -0.63 14.57 5.70
C ILE A 120 0.84 14.65 5.27
N PHE A 121 1.19 14.08 4.12
CA PHE A 121 2.55 14.10 3.59
C PHE A 121 3.04 15.53 3.33
N ALA A 122 2.21 16.39 2.77
CA ALA A 122 2.54 17.79 2.54
C ALA A 122 2.80 18.56 3.84
N LYS A 123 1.99 18.30 4.87
CA LYS A 123 2.21 18.86 6.22
C LYS A 123 3.54 18.43 6.80
N VAL A 124 3.86 17.14 6.76
CA VAL A 124 5.10 16.56 7.29
C VAL A 124 6.34 17.08 6.55
N THR A 125 6.25 17.23 5.24
CA THR A 125 7.37 17.68 4.40
C THR A 125 7.46 19.20 4.27
N ASN A 126 6.59 19.94 4.98
CA ASN A 126 6.47 21.40 4.88
C ASN A 126 6.26 21.90 3.43
N ARG A 127 5.37 21.21 2.71
CA ARG A 127 5.00 21.55 1.33
C ARG A 127 3.53 21.95 1.23
N ARG A 128 3.16 22.55 0.09
CA ARG A 128 1.76 22.90 -0.19
C ARG A 128 0.95 21.62 -0.38
N PRO A 129 -0.24 21.52 0.23
CA PRO A 129 -1.12 20.38 0.02
C PRO A 129 -1.59 20.31 -1.44
N PRO A 130 -2.05 19.12 -1.91
CA PRO A 130 -2.65 18.99 -3.21
C PRO A 130 -3.89 19.89 -3.33
N ILE A 131 -4.13 20.44 -4.51
CA ILE A 131 -5.30 21.31 -4.79
C ILE A 131 -6.53 20.52 -5.23
N GLY A 132 -6.39 19.24 -5.50
CA GLY A 132 -7.47 18.35 -5.93
C GLY A 132 -6.98 16.99 -6.39
N ASN A 133 -7.88 16.20 -6.93
CA ASN A 133 -7.57 14.93 -7.55
C ASN A 133 -7.29 15.09 -9.05
N ALA A 134 -6.34 14.30 -9.57
CA ALA A 134 -6.09 14.21 -10.99
C ALA A 134 -7.35 13.64 -11.71
N PRO A 135 -7.78 14.22 -12.83
CA PRO A 135 -8.89 13.66 -13.61
C PRO A 135 -8.57 12.22 -14.07
N PRO A 136 -9.51 11.27 -13.93
CA PRO A 136 -9.26 9.87 -14.29
C PRO A 136 -8.78 9.67 -15.75
N LEU A 137 -9.29 10.50 -16.68
CA LEU A 137 -8.83 10.48 -18.07
C LEU A 137 -7.37 10.89 -18.22
N ALA A 138 -6.91 11.90 -17.48
CA ALA A 138 -5.51 12.32 -17.49
C ALA A 138 -4.60 11.24 -16.92
N VAL A 139 -5.01 10.56 -15.83
CA VAL A 139 -4.27 9.44 -15.25
C VAL A 139 -4.14 8.28 -16.25
N ARG A 140 -5.23 7.93 -16.95
CA ARG A 140 -5.21 6.89 -17.98
C ARG A 140 -4.32 7.27 -19.16
N ALA A 141 -4.38 8.53 -19.61
CA ALA A 141 -3.54 9.02 -20.71
C ALA A 141 -2.05 8.97 -20.32
N ALA A 142 -1.71 9.41 -19.09
CA ALA A 142 -0.34 9.34 -18.58
C ALA A 142 0.17 7.90 -18.51
N GLY A 143 -0.68 6.95 -18.07
CA GLY A 143 -0.34 5.53 -18.07
C GLY A 143 0.01 4.98 -19.47
N ARG A 144 -0.81 5.30 -20.47
CA ARG A 144 -0.56 4.88 -21.87
C ARG A 144 0.70 5.51 -22.48
N LEU A 145 0.93 6.78 -22.17
CA LEU A 145 2.17 7.46 -22.58
C LEU A 145 3.39 6.81 -21.92
N GLY A 146 3.27 6.41 -20.66
CA GLY A 146 4.30 5.66 -19.97
C GLY A 146 4.59 4.31 -20.65
N ASP A 147 3.57 3.53 -20.99
CA ASP A 147 3.75 2.27 -21.71
C ASP A 147 4.48 2.47 -23.02
N PHE A 148 4.06 3.49 -23.80
CA PHE A 148 4.73 3.83 -25.06
C PHE A 148 6.20 4.23 -24.83
N ALA A 149 6.47 5.07 -23.85
CA ALA A 149 7.85 5.43 -23.49
C ALA A 149 8.66 4.21 -23.03
N GLY A 150 8.03 3.25 -22.36
CA GLY A 150 8.64 2.01 -21.92
C GLY A 150 9.19 1.13 -23.05
N LEU A 151 8.63 1.24 -24.26
CA LEU A 151 9.15 0.54 -25.45
C LEU A 151 10.56 1.00 -25.85
N PHE A 152 10.93 2.23 -25.48
CA PHE A 152 12.22 2.84 -25.81
C PHE A 152 13.17 2.91 -24.61
N LEU A 153 12.67 2.73 -23.40
CA LEU A 153 13.46 2.79 -22.18
C LEU A 153 13.92 1.37 -21.79
N LYS A 154 15.18 1.26 -21.36
CA LYS A 154 15.72 0.00 -20.80
C LYS A 154 15.23 -0.31 -19.37
N ARG A 155 14.34 0.51 -18.84
CA ARG A 155 13.76 0.40 -17.50
C ARG A 155 12.26 0.66 -17.53
N GLU A 156 11.55 0.04 -16.62
CA GLU A 156 10.12 0.29 -16.45
C GLU A 156 9.85 1.75 -16.10
N PRO A 157 8.93 2.43 -16.83
CA PRO A 157 8.55 3.79 -16.52
C PRO A 157 7.89 3.87 -15.13
N PRO A 158 8.10 4.97 -14.38
CA PRO A 158 7.50 5.14 -13.05
C PRO A 158 5.96 5.22 -13.10
N VAL A 159 5.39 5.59 -14.23
CA VAL A 159 3.95 5.59 -14.50
C VAL A 159 3.71 4.76 -15.75
N ASN A 160 2.89 3.73 -15.64
CA ASN A 160 2.42 2.87 -16.72
C ASN A 160 0.91 2.61 -16.57
N SER A 161 0.27 1.95 -17.52
CA SER A 161 -1.18 1.69 -17.47
C SER A 161 -1.59 0.86 -16.24
N ALA A 162 -0.75 -0.07 -15.78
CA ALA A 162 -1.04 -0.87 -14.60
C ALA A 162 -1.02 -0.01 -13.33
N SER A 163 0.03 0.81 -13.12
CA SER A 163 0.12 1.73 -11.97
C SER A 163 -0.99 2.79 -12.00
N ALA A 164 -1.32 3.32 -13.18
CA ALA A 164 -2.43 4.25 -13.37
C ALA A 164 -3.78 3.61 -13.00
N ALA A 165 -4.02 2.38 -13.42
CA ALA A 165 -5.24 1.64 -13.07
C ALA A 165 -5.32 1.38 -11.56
N MET A 166 -4.21 0.93 -10.94
CA MET A 166 -4.13 0.70 -9.50
C MET A 166 -4.38 1.99 -8.69
N SER A 167 -3.86 3.14 -9.15
CA SER A 167 -4.04 4.43 -8.47
C SER A 167 -5.47 4.97 -8.52
N MET A 168 -6.35 4.39 -9.32
CA MET A 168 -7.77 4.72 -9.39
C MET A 168 -8.65 3.81 -8.52
N LEU A 169 -8.11 2.71 -8.02
CA LEU A 169 -8.84 1.82 -7.13
C LEU A 169 -9.02 2.44 -5.75
N ARG A 170 -10.07 2.03 -5.08
CA ARG A 170 -10.35 2.38 -3.68
C ARG A 170 -10.18 1.12 -2.83
N HIS A 171 -9.05 1.03 -2.17
CA HIS A 171 -8.75 -0.04 -1.23
C HIS A 171 -9.26 0.37 0.15
N ASN A 172 -10.03 -0.52 0.79
CA ASN A 172 -10.52 -0.38 2.14
C ASN A 172 -10.61 -1.78 2.74
N PHE A 173 -9.80 -2.05 3.76
CA PHE A 173 -9.69 -3.36 4.37
C PHE A 173 -10.06 -3.30 5.85
N SER A 174 -10.62 -4.39 6.36
CA SER A 174 -10.83 -4.58 7.79
C SER A 174 -9.67 -5.41 8.35
N CYS A 175 -9.02 -4.90 9.38
CA CYS A 175 -8.03 -5.63 10.16
C CYS A 175 -8.61 -6.10 11.51
N GLN A 176 -9.94 -6.26 11.60
CA GLN A 176 -10.62 -6.63 12.84
C GLN A 176 -10.10 -7.95 13.40
N ARG A 177 -9.85 -8.94 12.54
CA ARG A 177 -9.28 -10.22 12.97
C ARG A 177 -7.91 -10.05 13.63
N ALA A 178 -7.05 -9.21 13.06
CA ALA A 178 -5.75 -8.94 13.67
C ALA A 178 -5.86 -8.23 15.01
N PHE A 179 -6.83 -7.32 15.17
CA PHE A 179 -7.12 -6.70 16.47
C PHE A 179 -7.55 -7.72 17.51
N ASP A 180 -8.52 -8.57 17.17
CA ASP A 180 -9.16 -9.48 18.11
C ASP A 180 -8.24 -10.65 18.48
N GLU A 181 -7.53 -11.24 17.54
CA GLU A 181 -6.77 -12.46 17.74
C GLU A 181 -5.28 -12.20 18.03
N LEU A 182 -4.71 -11.13 17.49
CA LEU A 182 -3.27 -10.85 17.65
C LEU A 182 -2.99 -9.68 18.61
N GLY A 183 -4.02 -8.93 19.03
CA GLY A 183 -3.81 -7.70 19.77
C GLY A 183 -3.09 -6.62 18.95
N TYR A 184 -3.25 -6.67 17.62
CA TYR A 184 -2.67 -5.74 16.69
C TYR A 184 -3.05 -4.29 17.03
N LYS A 185 -2.15 -3.35 16.80
CA LYS A 185 -2.38 -1.92 17.05
C LYS A 185 -1.84 -1.11 15.89
N ILE A 186 -2.48 0.01 15.61
CA ILE A 186 -2.07 0.92 14.54
C ILE A 186 -1.79 2.31 15.12
N ARG A 187 -0.69 2.91 14.70
CA ARG A 187 -0.34 4.30 15.02
C ARG A 187 -0.81 5.26 13.93
N PRO A 188 -0.98 6.56 14.24
CA PRO A 188 -1.39 7.55 13.27
C PRO A 188 -0.44 7.62 12.06
N LEU A 189 -0.98 7.75 10.84
CA LEU A 189 -0.19 7.86 9.62
C LEU A 189 0.79 9.04 9.64
N GLU A 190 0.43 10.13 10.31
CA GLU A 190 1.31 11.30 10.45
C GLU A 190 2.63 10.95 11.17
N VAL A 191 2.59 10.05 12.16
CA VAL A 191 3.79 9.55 12.86
C VAL A 191 4.65 8.75 11.90
N ALA A 192 4.04 7.80 11.17
CA ALA A 192 4.74 6.99 10.17
C ALA A 192 5.40 7.85 9.10
N ALA A 193 4.68 8.86 8.58
CA ALA A 193 5.17 9.76 7.56
C ALA A 193 6.30 10.66 8.08
N THR A 194 6.19 11.16 9.33
CA THR A 194 7.23 11.99 9.95
C THR A 194 8.54 11.23 10.08
N ASP A 195 8.49 10.01 10.61
CA ASP A 195 9.68 9.20 10.82
C ASP A 195 10.28 8.72 9.49
N ALA A 196 9.43 8.38 8.51
CA ALA A 196 9.89 8.06 7.17
C ALA A 196 10.58 9.26 6.50
N TRP A 197 10.03 10.46 6.62
CA TRP A 197 10.60 11.66 6.04
C TRP A 197 11.96 12.02 6.68
N ALA A 198 12.04 11.96 8.01
CA ALA A 198 13.31 12.17 8.73
C ALA A 198 14.38 11.18 8.23
N TRP A 199 14.02 9.90 8.15
CA TRP A 199 14.91 8.86 7.65
C TRP A 199 15.36 9.11 6.19
N PHE A 200 14.46 9.53 5.30
CA PHE A 200 14.82 9.86 3.92
C PHE A 200 15.78 11.06 3.84
N CYS A 201 15.60 12.07 4.68
CA CYS A 201 16.52 13.22 4.77
C CYS A 201 17.91 12.77 5.24
N GLU A 202 17.98 11.99 6.31
CA GLU A 202 19.23 11.48 6.89
C GLU A 202 20.03 10.58 5.94
N ASN A 203 19.34 9.85 5.07
CA ASN A 203 19.95 8.89 4.14
C ASN A 203 20.11 9.42 2.71
N GLY A 204 19.98 10.74 2.51
CA GLY A 204 20.34 11.41 1.25
C GLY A 204 19.35 11.24 0.11
N TYR A 205 18.09 10.85 0.40
CA TYR A 205 17.04 10.76 -0.62
C TYR A 205 16.42 12.12 -0.94
N VAL A 206 16.56 13.08 -0.04
CA VAL A 206 16.06 14.46 -0.17
C VAL A 206 17.26 15.37 -0.37
N LYS A 207 17.18 16.27 -1.39
CA LYS A 207 18.21 17.25 -1.72
C LYS A 207 17.89 18.61 -1.12
#